data_fd2caa328f31f00526ee20ebf55b13e5
#
_entry.id   fd2caa328f31f00526ee20ebf55b13e5
#
_cell.length_a   1.000
_cell.length_b   1.000
_cell.length_c   1.000
_cell.angle_alpha   90.00
_cell.angle_beta   90.00
_cell.angle_gamma   90.00
#
_symmetry.space_group_name_H-M   'P 1'
#
loop_
_entity.id
_entity.type
_entity.pdbx_description
1 polymer ?
#
loop_
_entity_poly.entity_id
_entity_poly.type
_entity_poly.pdbx_seq_one_letter_code
_entity_poly.pdbx_strand_id
1 'polypeptide(L)'
;LKLLILRHAIAEEAPLEADFGRRLTPEGRGKLRRVLRAHLQRFAPPSLVYTSPLVRARQTAAVAARAWGCPVVVTPALRPGGQAWSWLSQCGEESLAVVGHEPDLSLLAAAHLGLTGRPPLAFKKSGMAYFEGPPGEAQLRWLISPRWLV
;
A
#
# COMPACT_ATOMS: atom_id res chain seq x y z
N LEU A 1 5.64 10.05 -11.86
CA LEU A 1 4.80 9.08 -11.17
C LEU A 1 4.30 9.66 -9.84
N LYS A 2 3.03 9.53 -9.59
CA LYS A 2 2.39 9.79 -8.30
C LYS A 2 2.08 8.42 -7.69
N LEU A 3 2.81 8.07 -6.63
CA LEU A 3 2.70 6.76 -6.00
C LEU A 3 2.20 6.88 -4.57
N LEU A 4 1.11 6.18 -4.26
CA LEU A 4 0.63 6.00 -2.90
C LEU A 4 0.90 4.57 -2.47
N ILE A 5 1.59 4.38 -1.35
CA ILE A 5 1.83 3.07 -0.76
C ILE A 5 0.91 2.92 0.45
N LEU A 6 0.16 1.81 0.50
CA LEU A 6 -0.77 1.49 1.58
C LEU A 6 -0.50 0.09 2.10
N ARG A 7 -0.17 -0.04 3.38
CA ARG A 7 -0.07 -1.35 4.01
C ARG A 7 -1.46 -1.91 4.29
N HIS A 8 -1.65 -3.23 4.07
CA HIS A 8 -2.94 -3.87 4.35
C HIS A 8 -3.43 -3.57 5.78
N ALA A 9 -4.75 -3.60 5.97
CA ALA A 9 -5.39 -3.35 7.26
C ALA A 9 -5.24 -4.53 8.21
N ILE A 10 -5.71 -4.35 9.45
CA ILE A 10 -5.66 -5.39 10.49
C ILE A 10 -6.40 -6.64 10.03
N ALA A 11 -5.72 -7.77 10.08
CA ALA A 11 -6.23 -9.07 9.65
C ALA A 11 -6.27 -10.06 10.81
N GLU A 12 -7.05 -11.12 10.64
CA GLU A 12 -7.11 -12.24 11.57
C GLU A 12 -5.73 -12.86 11.75
N GLU A 13 -5.51 -13.47 12.93
CA GLU A 13 -4.35 -14.32 13.13
C GLU A 13 -4.66 -15.72 12.61
N ALA A 14 -3.63 -16.40 12.11
CA ALA A 14 -3.74 -17.77 11.59
C ALA A 14 -2.38 -18.45 11.65
N PRO A 15 -2.35 -19.81 11.65
CA PRO A 15 -1.09 -20.54 11.46
C PRO A 15 -0.43 -20.16 10.15
N LEU A 16 0.90 -20.33 10.07
CA LEU A 16 1.68 -19.93 8.89
C LEU A 16 1.15 -20.58 7.60
N GLU A 17 0.73 -21.83 7.65
CA GLU A 17 0.18 -22.55 6.50
C GLU A 17 -1.15 -21.97 6.01
N ALA A 18 -1.85 -21.19 6.82
CA ALA A 18 -3.10 -20.53 6.46
C ALA A 18 -2.92 -19.01 6.24
N ASP A 19 -1.69 -18.52 6.17
CA ASP A 19 -1.39 -17.09 6.09
C ASP A 19 -2.03 -16.42 4.86
N PHE A 20 -2.03 -17.09 3.72
CA PHE A 20 -2.58 -16.53 2.48
C PHE A 20 -4.04 -16.10 2.64
N GLY A 21 -4.84 -16.88 3.34
CA GLY A 21 -6.29 -16.68 3.46
C GLY A 21 -6.74 -15.80 4.62
N ARG A 22 -5.81 -15.21 5.37
CA ARG A 22 -6.17 -14.34 6.51
C ARG A 22 -7.00 -13.15 6.03
N ARG A 23 -8.18 -12.98 6.64
CA ARG A 23 -9.14 -11.94 6.28
C ARG A 23 -8.99 -10.74 7.18
N LEU A 24 -9.43 -9.58 6.70
CA LEU A 24 -9.51 -8.39 7.53
C LEU A 24 -10.50 -8.62 8.68
N THR A 25 -10.16 -8.11 9.86
CA THR A 25 -11.12 -8.09 10.97
C THR A 25 -12.15 -6.98 10.75
N PRO A 26 -13.35 -7.07 11.38
CA PRO A 26 -14.31 -5.95 11.35
C PRO A 26 -13.71 -4.64 11.87
N GLU A 27 -12.90 -4.70 12.93
CA GLU A 27 -12.16 -3.56 13.46
C GLU A 27 -11.21 -2.99 12.40
N GLY A 28 -10.44 -3.85 11.73
CA GLY A 28 -9.51 -3.44 10.69
C GLY A 28 -10.21 -2.75 9.53
N ARG A 29 -11.36 -3.28 9.09
CA ARG A 29 -12.17 -2.66 8.04
C ARG A 29 -12.68 -1.28 8.45
N GLY A 30 -13.18 -1.15 9.67
CA GLY A 30 -13.69 0.13 10.18
C GLY A 30 -12.60 1.19 10.25
N LYS A 31 -11.42 0.82 10.77
CA LYS A 31 -10.27 1.71 10.83
C LYS A 31 -9.79 2.13 9.44
N LEU A 32 -9.73 1.18 8.52
CA LEU A 32 -9.35 1.46 7.12
C LEU A 32 -10.31 2.47 6.48
N ARG A 33 -11.61 2.29 6.65
CA ARG A 33 -12.60 3.23 6.11
C ARG A 33 -12.42 4.64 6.66
N ARG A 34 -12.13 4.77 7.96
CA ARG A 34 -11.86 6.08 8.58
C ARG A 34 -10.61 6.73 8.00
N VAL A 35 -9.55 5.94 7.83
CA VAL A 35 -8.30 6.42 7.23
C VAL A 35 -8.53 6.92 5.80
N LEU A 36 -9.26 6.14 5.00
CA LEU A 36 -9.56 6.50 3.61
C LEU A 36 -10.40 7.77 3.53
N ARG A 37 -11.38 7.91 4.41
CA ARG A 37 -12.19 9.13 4.48
C ARG A 37 -11.34 10.35 4.81
N ALA A 38 -10.45 10.24 5.78
CA ALA A 38 -9.53 11.30 6.16
C ALA A 38 -8.58 11.66 5.01
N HIS A 39 -8.10 10.65 4.29
CA HIS A 39 -7.27 10.86 3.11
C HIS A 39 -8.01 11.67 2.03
N LEU A 40 -9.22 11.27 1.69
CA LEU A 40 -10.02 11.94 0.65
C LEU A 40 -10.39 13.38 1.00
N GLN A 41 -10.44 13.73 2.27
CA GLN A 41 -10.69 15.10 2.70
C GLN A 41 -9.50 16.03 2.44
N ARG A 42 -8.31 15.46 2.21
CA ARG A 42 -7.05 16.21 2.12
C ARG A 42 -6.34 16.06 0.79
N PHE A 43 -6.51 14.94 0.11
CA PHE A 43 -5.70 14.57 -1.04
C PHE A 43 -6.54 13.97 -2.16
N ALA A 44 -6.07 14.14 -3.38
CA ALA A 44 -6.67 13.49 -4.54
C ALA A 44 -6.43 11.98 -4.52
N PRO A 45 -7.40 11.18 -4.95
CA PRO A 45 -7.23 9.73 -5.02
C PRO A 45 -6.31 9.30 -6.16
N PRO A 46 -5.68 8.12 -6.07
CA PRO A 46 -4.99 7.52 -7.20
C PRO A 46 -5.97 7.06 -8.28
N SER A 47 -5.45 6.83 -9.48
CA SER A 47 -6.28 6.40 -10.62
C SER A 47 -6.40 4.89 -10.75
N LEU A 48 -5.54 4.14 -10.05
CA LEU A 48 -5.45 2.69 -10.18
C LEU A 48 -4.84 2.11 -8.91
N VAL A 49 -5.34 0.96 -8.45
CA VAL A 49 -4.77 0.23 -7.31
C VAL A 49 -4.19 -1.09 -7.79
N TYR A 50 -2.91 -1.33 -7.51
CA TYR A 50 -2.30 -2.64 -7.61
C TYR A 50 -2.22 -3.28 -6.23
N THR A 51 -2.51 -4.57 -6.13
CA THR A 51 -2.50 -5.27 -4.84
C THR A 51 -1.80 -6.61 -4.91
N SER A 52 -1.19 -6.99 -3.77
CA SER A 52 -0.77 -8.37 -3.50
C SER A 52 -1.96 -9.33 -3.66
N PRO A 53 -1.71 -10.59 -4.07
CA PRO A 53 -2.77 -11.60 -4.16
C PRO A 53 -3.28 -12.13 -2.81
N LEU A 54 -2.61 -11.85 -1.69
CA LEU A 54 -3.06 -12.34 -0.39
C LEU A 54 -4.40 -11.70 -0.01
N VAL A 55 -5.27 -12.49 0.63
CA VAL A 55 -6.65 -12.07 0.91
C VAL A 55 -6.71 -10.73 1.66
N ARG A 56 -5.90 -10.55 2.70
CA ARG A 56 -5.89 -9.31 3.48
C ARG A 56 -5.55 -8.06 2.66
N ALA A 57 -4.63 -8.21 1.70
CA ALA A 57 -4.26 -7.11 0.81
C ALA A 57 -5.36 -6.86 -0.23
N ARG A 58 -5.92 -7.90 -0.82
CA ARG A 58 -7.01 -7.77 -1.79
C ARG A 58 -8.25 -7.13 -1.17
N GLN A 59 -8.58 -7.50 0.06
CA GLN A 59 -9.71 -6.89 0.77
C GLN A 59 -9.43 -5.42 1.09
N THR A 60 -8.21 -5.09 1.52
CA THR A 60 -7.82 -3.69 1.73
C THR A 60 -7.93 -2.89 0.42
N ALA A 61 -7.40 -3.44 -0.66
CA ALA A 61 -7.44 -2.80 -1.97
C ALA A 61 -8.87 -2.59 -2.46
N ALA A 62 -9.76 -3.57 -2.26
CA ALA A 62 -11.17 -3.45 -2.66
C ALA A 62 -11.87 -2.31 -1.91
N VAL A 63 -11.66 -2.20 -0.61
CA VAL A 63 -12.22 -1.12 0.21
C VAL A 63 -11.65 0.24 -0.23
N ALA A 64 -10.34 0.31 -0.44
CA ALA A 64 -9.67 1.53 -0.87
C ALA A 64 -10.13 1.97 -2.26
N ALA A 65 -10.14 1.07 -3.23
CA ALA A 65 -10.54 1.36 -4.61
C ALA A 65 -11.98 1.82 -4.69
N ARG A 66 -12.86 1.24 -3.89
CA ARG A 66 -14.25 1.69 -3.81
C ARG A 66 -14.35 3.12 -3.29
N ALA A 67 -13.59 3.46 -2.26
CA ALA A 67 -13.55 4.82 -1.72
C ALA A 67 -12.96 5.82 -2.74
N TRP A 68 -11.94 5.40 -3.48
CA TRP A 68 -11.25 6.25 -4.45
C TRP A 68 -11.91 6.27 -5.84
N GLY A 69 -12.84 5.37 -6.10
CA GLY A 69 -13.51 5.31 -7.40
C GLY A 69 -12.63 4.84 -8.54
N CYS A 70 -11.73 3.89 -8.29
CA CYS A 70 -10.78 3.41 -9.29
C CYS A 70 -10.72 1.89 -9.35
N PRO A 71 -10.17 1.30 -10.44
CA PRO A 71 -10.05 -0.15 -10.57
C PRO A 71 -8.94 -0.74 -9.72
N VAL A 72 -9.02 -2.06 -9.50
CA VAL A 72 -8.00 -2.87 -8.80
C VAL A 72 -7.41 -3.89 -9.75
N VAL A 73 -6.09 -4.03 -9.73
CA VAL A 73 -5.36 -5.07 -10.45
C VAL A 73 -4.52 -5.87 -9.45
N VAL A 74 -4.67 -7.18 -9.45
CA VAL A 74 -3.86 -8.08 -8.63
C VAL A 74 -2.54 -8.34 -9.35
N THR A 75 -1.41 -8.21 -8.64
CA THR A 75 -0.10 -8.54 -9.20
C THR A 75 0.72 -9.40 -8.24
N PRO A 76 1.33 -10.50 -8.72
CA PRO A 76 2.21 -11.32 -7.89
C PRO A 76 3.47 -10.58 -7.45
N ALA A 77 3.82 -9.47 -8.09
CA ALA A 77 4.98 -8.66 -7.71
C ALA A 77 4.88 -8.10 -6.29
N LEU A 78 3.66 -7.91 -5.78
CA LEU A 78 3.42 -7.37 -4.44
C LEU A 78 3.17 -8.44 -3.37
N ARG A 79 3.27 -9.73 -3.72
CA ARG A 79 3.21 -10.80 -2.71
C ARG A 79 4.42 -10.70 -1.78
N PRO A 80 4.34 -11.26 -0.54
CA PRO A 80 5.52 -11.32 0.33
C PRO A 80 6.71 -11.96 -0.40
N GLY A 81 7.86 -11.27 -0.42
CA GLY A 81 9.04 -11.72 -1.14
C GLY A 81 8.98 -11.55 -2.66
N GLY A 82 8.00 -10.84 -3.20
CA GLY A 82 7.86 -10.61 -4.63
C GLY A 82 8.86 -9.60 -5.18
N GLN A 83 8.82 -9.39 -6.48
CA GLN A 83 9.74 -8.51 -7.21
C GLN A 83 9.14 -7.10 -7.39
N ALA A 84 8.74 -6.48 -6.27
CA ALA A 84 8.02 -5.21 -6.29
C ALA A 84 8.80 -4.08 -6.96
N TRP A 85 10.09 -3.95 -6.65
CA TRP A 85 10.92 -2.90 -7.24
C TRP A 85 11.08 -3.07 -8.75
N SER A 86 11.42 -4.28 -9.20
CA SER A 86 11.57 -4.57 -10.63
C SER A 86 10.28 -4.27 -11.39
N TRP A 87 9.14 -4.61 -10.81
CA TRP A 87 7.84 -4.32 -11.39
C TRP A 87 7.55 -2.81 -11.42
N LEU A 88 7.75 -2.10 -10.31
CA LEU A 88 7.45 -0.67 -10.22
C LEU A 88 8.33 0.14 -11.18
N SER A 89 9.61 -0.20 -11.29
CA SER A 89 10.55 0.52 -12.15
C SER A 89 10.18 0.44 -13.63
N GLN A 90 9.35 -0.52 -14.03
CA GLN A 90 8.88 -0.71 -15.40
C GLN A 90 7.42 -0.32 -15.57
N CYS A 91 6.77 0.16 -14.51
CA CYS A 91 5.36 0.54 -14.56
C CYS A 91 5.19 1.86 -15.32
N GLY A 92 4.33 1.87 -16.33
CA GLY A 92 4.07 3.05 -17.16
C GLY A 92 2.95 3.95 -16.66
N GLU A 93 2.42 3.71 -15.48
CA GLU A 93 1.29 4.47 -14.94
C GLU A 93 1.75 5.84 -14.41
N GLU A 94 0.88 6.84 -14.52
CA GLU A 94 1.17 8.18 -14.01
C GLU A 94 0.74 8.35 -12.55
N SER A 95 -0.33 7.67 -12.13
CA SER A 95 -0.88 7.76 -10.78
C SER A 95 -1.39 6.41 -10.35
N LEU A 96 -0.81 5.86 -9.30
CA LEU A 96 -1.23 4.56 -8.78
C LEU A 96 -1.03 4.43 -7.28
N ALA A 97 -1.78 3.50 -6.70
CA ALA A 97 -1.55 3.02 -5.34
C ALA A 97 -1.08 1.58 -5.39
N VAL A 98 -0.26 1.19 -4.43
CA VAL A 98 0.11 -0.21 -4.19
C VAL A 98 -0.32 -0.62 -2.80
N VAL A 99 -0.89 -1.83 -2.68
CA VAL A 99 -1.30 -2.41 -1.40
C VAL A 99 -0.50 -3.69 -1.19
N GLY A 100 0.19 -3.77 -0.06
CA GLY A 100 1.06 -4.90 0.21
C GLY A 100 1.40 -5.05 1.68
N HIS A 101 2.58 -5.56 1.92
CA HIS A 101 3.04 -6.08 3.21
C HIS A 101 4.39 -5.50 3.62
N GLU A 102 4.66 -5.49 4.91
CA GLU A 102 6.02 -5.24 5.42
C GLU A 102 6.79 -6.55 5.55
N PRO A 103 8.13 -6.55 5.37
CA PRO A 103 8.98 -5.37 5.15
C PRO A 103 9.07 -4.90 3.69
N ASP A 104 8.37 -5.54 2.78
CA ASP A 104 8.51 -5.29 1.34
C ASP A 104 8.15 -3.85 0.95
N LEU A 105 7.14 -3.27 1.59
CA LEU A 105 6.73 -1.89 1.27
C LEU A 105 7.76 -0.85 1.68
N SER A 106 8.41 -1.02 2.84
CA SER A 106 9.47 -0.09 3.23
C SER A 106 10.70 -0.25 2.35
N LEU A 107 11.01 -1.47 1.90
CA LEU A 107 12.08 -1.70 0.93
C LEU A 107 11.75 -1.07 -0.42
N LEU A 108 10.52 -1.21 -0.88
CA LEU A 108 10.06 -0.59 -2.13
C LEU A 108 10.15 0.94 -2.04
N ALA A 109 9.71 1.52 -0.92
CA ALA A 109 9.77 2.96 -0.70
C ALA A 109 11.21 3.47 -0.73
N ALA A 110 12.13 2.76 -0.06
CA ALA A 110 13.55 3.13 -0.07
C ALA A 110 14.13 3.10 -1.48
N ALA A 111 13.86 2.05 -2.24
CA ALA A 111 14.32 1.93 -3.62
C ALA A 111 13.74 3.05 -4.51
N HIS A 112 12.46 3.37 -4.33
CA HIS A 112 11.80 4.44 -5.06
C HIS A 112 12.41 5.81 -4.79
N LEU A 113 12.89 6.03 -3.57
CA LEU A 113 13.63 7.23 -3.17
C LEU A 113 15.09 7.24 -3.62
N GLY A 114 15.58 6.15 -4.21
CA GLY A 114 16.98 6.01 -4.60
C GLY A 114 17.92 5.74 -3.45
N LEU A 115 17.41 5.20 -2.34
CA LEU A 115 18.20 4.92 -1.14
C LEU A 115 18.60 3.45 -1.10
N THR A 116 19.77 3.18 -0.51
CA THR A 116 20.29 1.84 -0.27
C THR A 116 20.44 1.61 1.22
N GLY A 117 20.55 0.34 1.62
CA GLY A 117 20.73 -0.03 3.02
C GLY A 117 19.40 -0.11 3.77
N ARG A 118 19.42 0.19 5.06
CA ARG A 118 18.26 0.09 5.91
C ARG A 118 17.18 1.11 5.51
N PRO A 119 15.92 0.68 5.29
CA PRO A 119 14.86 1.63 4.94
C PRO A 119 14.66 2.69 6.02
N PRO A 120 14.51 3.97 5.61
CA PRO A 120 14.36 5.07 6.58
C PRO A 120 12.95 5.22 7.13
N LEU A 121 12.00 4.42 6.65
CA LEU A 121 10.60 4.50 7.03
C LEU A 121 9.97 3.11 7.12
N ALA A 122 8.86 3.00 7.83
CA ALA A 122 8.08 1.78 7.97
C ALA A 122 6.59 2.12 8.00
N PHE A 123 5.76 1.14 7.61
CA PHE A 123 4.32 1.31 7.55
C PHE A 123 3.63 0.56 8.67
N LYS A 124 2.72 1.22 9.37
CA LYS A 124 1.74 0.56 10.24
C LYS A 124 0.60 0.01 9.38
N LYS A 125 -0.16 -0.95 9.90
CA LYS A 125 -1.35 -1.48 9.20
C LYS A 125 -2.29 -0.31 8.89
N SER A 126 -2.78 -0.22 7.68
CA SER A 126 -3.52 0.90 7.11
C SER A 126 -2.74 2.21 7.04
N GLY A 127 -1.44 2.18 7.31
CA GLY A 127 -0.55 3.33 7.11
C GLY A 127 -0.29 3.57 5.63
N MET A 128 -0.03 4.81 5.27
CA MET A 128 0.24 5.20 3.89
C MET A 128 1.34 6.23 3.77
N ALA A 129 1.97 6.24 2.60
CA ALA A 129 2.91 7.27 2.20
C ALA A 129 2.67 7.66 0.75
N TYR A 130 2.97 8.91 0.42
CA TYR A 130 2.79 9.43 -0.92
C TYR A 130 4.10 9.99 -1.46
N PHE A 131 4.39 9.63 -2.69
CA PHE A 131 5.66 9.97 -3.37
C PHE A 131 5.36 10.60 -4.74
N GLU A 132 6.23 11.52 -5.14
CA GLU A 132 6.20 12.07 -6.49
C GLU A 132 7.58 12.01 -7.13
N GLY A 133 7.63 11.63 -8.38
CA GLY A 133 8.85 11.55 -9.17
C GLY A 133 9.08 10.19 -9.81
N PRO A 134 10.10 10.07 -10.66
CA PRO A 134 10.40 8.81 -11.34
C PRO A 134 10.98 7.78 -10.36
N PRO A 135 10.80 6.47 -10.64
CA PRO A 135 11.37 5.42 -9.80
C PRO A 135 12.88 5.59 -9.60
N GLY A 136 13.31 5.54 -8.34
CA GLY A 136 14.72 5.72 -7.98
C GLY A 136 15.14 7.17 -7.75
N GLU A 137 14.28 8.12 -8.03
CA GLU A 137 14.57 9.57 -7.91
C GLU A 137 13.37 10.32 -7.28
N ALA A 138 12.42 9.60 -6.70
CA ALA A 138 11.20 10.20 -6.17
C ALA A 138 11.45 10.94 -4.85
N GLN A 139 10.52 11.82 -4.52
CA GLN A 139 10.48 12.52 -3.23
C GLN A 139 9.30 12.01 -2.41
N LEU A 140 9.54 11.78 -1.12
CA LEU A 140 8.47 11.51 -0.16
C LEU A 140 7.76 12.85 0.15
N ARG A 141 6.46 12.89 -0.07
CA ARG A 141 5.66 14.07 0.23
C ARG A 141 5.04 14.00 1.62
N TRP A 142 4.54 12.83 2.01
CA TRP A 142 4.03 12.61 3.36
C TRP A 142 4.00 11.13 3.69
N LEU A 143 4.07 10.82 4.98
CA LEU A 143 3.94 9.50 5.57
C LEU A 143 3.04 9.61 6.79
N ILE A 144 1.96 8.84 6.84
CA ILE A 144 0.96 8.96 7.90
C ILE A 144 0.63 7.59 8.47
N SER A 145 0.68 7.49 9.80
CA SER A 145 0.12 6.36 10.54
C SER A 145 -1.36 6.63 10.85
N PRO A 146 -2.23 5.61 10.87
CA PRO A 146 -3.65 5.80 11.08
C PRO A 146 -4.01 6.56 12.35
N ARG A 147 -3.26 6.35 13.42
CA ARG A 147 -3.47 7.03 14.71
C ARG A 147 -3.47 8.56 14.62
N TRP A 148 -2.88 9.12 13.57
CA TRP A 148 -2.82 10.56 13.36
C TRP A 148 -3.97 11.09 12.50
N LEU A 149 -4.69 10.20 11.83
CA LEU A 149 -5.81 10.56 10.96
C LEU A 149 -7.18 10.36 11.62
N VAL A 150 -7.27 9.41 12.56
CA VAL A 150 -8.53 9.00 13.17
C VAL A 150 -8.43 8.91 14.69
#